data_c6b99e86dc415386c9d7d2854c3127ba
#
_entry.id   c6b99e86dc415386c9d7d2854c3127ba
#
_cell.length_a   1.000
_cell.length_b   1.000
_cell.length_c   1.000
_cell.angle_alpha   90.00
_cell.angle_beta   90.00
_cell.angle_gamma   90.00
#
_symmetry.space_group_name_H-M   'P 1'
#
loop_
_entity.id
_entity.type
_entity.pdbx_description
1 polymer ?
#
loop_
_entity_poly.entity_id
_entity_poly.type
_entity_poly.pdbx_seq_one_letter_code
_entity_poly.pdbx_strand_id
1 'polypeptide(L)'
;QESEMQRQPETTQQSETTGQSETLPLKNVKKAPRLSGKWVKQHGKIRFLLQDKTYATKTWANIKGRYYYFDKNGFRRQGLFRYRNGKTYYLGKKGAMVTGWQKIRKHWYYFGKNGAMKKASWIRTKTGYAYVDAKGKRLVSSWVKVKGKKYYIDEKGVKVTKSRYIGNKAYYFDKKGVYHKDKKIKERLINPKGMMVALTFDDGPVPYTDRLLKCLKNNRAAATFFLVGTSIANYPDTIQQMAKQGCEIGNHTWDHASLSSLNGSSIQS
;
A
#
# COMPACT_ATOMS: atom_id res chain seq x y z
N GLN A 1 42.21 52.49 -67.49
CA GLN A 1 40.94 52.49 -68.25
C GLN A 1 40.15 51.30 -67.81
N GLU A 2 39.13 51.59 -67.01
CA GLU A 2 38.25 50.66 -66.33
C GLU A 2 37.14 50.24 -67.29
N SER A 3 36.80 48.97 -67.30
CA SER A 3 35.60 48.43 -67.93
C SER A 3 34.70 47.85 -66.89
N GLU A 4 33.59 48.54 -66.69
CA GLU A 4 32.47 48.09 -65.88
C GLU A 4 31.84 46.81 -66.40
N MET A 5 31.74 45.80 -65.53
CA MET A 5 31.08 44.58 -65.85
C MET A 5 29.78 44.51 -65.01
N GLN A 6 28.67 44.68 -65.68
CA GLN A 6 27.32 44.61 -65.11
C GLN A 6 27.04 43.20 -64.52
N ARG A 7 26.67 43.16 -63.25
CA ARG A 7 26.17 41.92 -62.59
C ARG A 7 24.65 41.93 -62.69
N GLN A 8 24.08 40.90 -63.25
CA GLN A 8 22.67 40.55 -63.15
C GLN A 8 22.34 40.01 -61.76
N PRO A 9 21.13 40.23 -61.22
CA PRO A 9 20.74 39.72 -59.91
C PRO A 9 20.33 38.23 -60.04
N GLU A 10 21.03 37.35 -59.28
CA GLU A 10 20.62 35.98 -59.07
C GLU A 10 19.34 35.91 -58.22
N THR A 11 18.33 35.25 -58.75
CA THR A 11 17.07 34.93 -58.08
C THR A 11 17.30 33.85 -57.05
N THR A 12 17.41 34.19 -55.77
CA THR A 12 17.52 33.25 -54.68
C THR A 12 16.14 32.62 -54.48
N GLN A 13 16.02 31.37 -54.90
CA GLN A 13 14.89 30.54 -54.47
C GLN A 13 15.02 30.27 -52.95
N GLN A 14 14.17 30.87 -52.14
CA GLN A 14 13.97 30.54 -50.73
C GLN A 14 13.24 29.19 -50.67
N SER A 15 14.00 28.13 -50.34
CA SER A 15 13.44 26.90 -49.92
C SER A 15 12.82 27.12 -48.52
N GLU A 16 11.50 27.22 -48.44
CA GLU A 16 10.75 27.16 -47.20
C GLU A 16 10.95 25.77 -46.54
N THR A 17 11.95 25.65 -45.69
CA THR A 17 12.03 24.59 -44.69
C THR A 17 10.99 24.90 -43.63
N THR A 18 9.83 24.25 -43.74
CA THR A 18 8.84 24.19 -42.68
C THR A 18 9.45 23.50 -41.46
N GLY A 19 10.17 24.28 -40.67
CA GLY A 19 10.68 23.89 -39.36
C GLY A 19 9.51 23.62 -38.40
N GLN A 20 9.13 22.34 -38.27
CA GLN A 20 8.24 21.93 -37.17
C GLN A 20 8.94 22.24 -35.86
N SER A 21 8.58 23.38 -35.25
CA SER A 21 8.99 23.76 -33.89
C SER A 21 8.68 22.58 -32.96
N GLU A 22 9.71 21.91 -32.42
CA GLU A 22 9.55 20.91 -31.39
C GLU A 22 8.99 21.56 -30.15
N THR A 23 7.68 21.49 -29.96
CA THR A 23 7.03 22.01 -28.76
C THR A 23 7.59 21.32 -27.52
N LEU A 24 7.99 22.12 -26.52
CA LEU A 24 8.51 21.63 -25.27
C LEU A 24 7.57 20.60 -24.61
N PRO A 25 8.11 19.56 -23.96
CA PRO A 25 7.28 18.54 -23.35
C PRO A 25 6.41 19.12 -22.23
N LEU A 26 5.13 18.78 -22.20
CA LEU A 26 4.21 19.20 -21.16
C LEU A 26 4.73 18.81 -19.77
N LYS A 27 5.03 19.79 -18.92
CA LYS A 27 5.40 19.57 -17.51
C LYS A 27 4.27 18.87 -16.74
N ASN A 28 3.01 19.17 -17.11
CA ASN A 28 1.81 18.56 -16.53
C ASN A 28 0.85 18.11 -17.66
N VAL A 29 0.69 16.80 -17.83
CA VAL A 29 -0.17 16.22 -18.89
C VAL A 29 -1.66 16.56 -18.72
N LYS A 30 -2.10 17.00 -17.53
CA LYS A 30 -3.47 17.49 -17.34
C LYS A 30 -3.75 18.86 -18.00
N LYS A 31 -2.70 19.53 -18.44
CA LYS A 31 -2.80 20.74 -19.28
C LYS A 31 -2.80 20.42 -20.78
N ALA A 32 -2.94 19.14 -21.15
CA ALA A 32 -3.03 18.75 -22.54
C ALA A 32 -4.26 19.37 -23.22
N PRO A 33 -4.16 19.77 -24.52
CA PRO A 33 -5.26 20.40 -25.24
C PRO A 33 -6.49 19.49 -25.29
N ARG A 34 -7.66 20.12 -25.26
CA ARG A 34 -8.93 19.44 -25.56
C ARG A 34 -9.02 19.28 -27.07
N LEU A 35 -9.22 18.05 -27.50
CA LEU A 35 -9.40 17.74 -28.91
C LEU A 35 -10.82 17.27 -29.19
N SER A 36 -11.36 17.72 -30.31
CA SER A 36 -12.64 17.30 -30.90
C SER A 36 -12.39 16.52 -32.19
N GLY A 37 -13.17 15.47 -32.41
CA GLY A 37 -12.97 14.59 -33.56
C GLY A 37 -13.55 13.20 -33.33
N LYS A 38 -13.12 12.22 -34.11
CA LYS A 38 -13.59 10.84 -34.03
C LYS A 38 -12.47 9.82 -33.93
N TRP A 39 -12.76 8.71 -33.23
CA TRP A 39 -11.86 7.57 -33.17
C TRP A 39 -11.91 6.79 -34.48
N VAL A 40 -10.75 6.44 -35.01
CA VAL A 40 -10.60 5.67 -36.25
C VAL A 40 -9.70 4.45 -35.96
N LYS A 41 -10.10 3.29 -36.45
CA LYS A 41 -9.29 2.06 -36.42
C LYS A 41 -8.60 1.90 -37.77
N GLN A 42 -7.29 1.77 -37.78
CA GLN A 42 -6.49 1.56 -38.98
C GLN A 42 -5.42 0.50 -38.70
N HIS A 43 -5.38 -0.57 -39.50
CA HIS A 43 -4.45 -1.70 -39.34
C HIS A 43 -4.43 -2.24 -37.88
N GLY A 44 -5.61 -2.44 -37.29
CA GLY A 44 -5.76 -2.93 -35.92
C GLY A 44 -5.44 -1.93 -34.80
N LYS A 45 -4.88 -0.77 -35.13
CA LYS A 45 -4.49 0.30 -34.17
C LYS A 45 -5.50 1.45 -34.21
N ILE A 46 -5.52 2.23 -33.13
CA ILE A 46 -6.48 3.33 -32.96
C ILE A 46 -5.79 4.68 -33.14
N ARG A 47 -6.40 5.56 -33.91
CA ARG A 47 -6.01 6.97 -34.13
C ARG A 47 -7.16 7.90 -33.74
N PHE A 48 -6.90 9.20 -33.67
CA PHE A 48 -7.95 10.20 -33.47
C PHE A 48 -7.89 11.22 -34.61
N LEU A 49 -8.95 11.20 -35.43
CA LEU A 49 -9.11 12.08 -36.58
C LEU A 49 -9.74 13.39 -36.07
N LEU A 50 -9.05 14.50 -36.33
CA LEU A 50 -9.48 15.85 -35.97
C LEU A 50 -10.48 16.39 -36.97
N GLN A 51 -11.07 17.54 -36.67
CA GLN A 51 -12.05 18.21 -37.56
C GLN A 51 -11.44 18.68 -38.89
N ASP A 52 -10.16 19.07 -38.87
CA ASP A 52 -9.38 19.47 -40.04
C ASP A 52 -8.91 18.29 -40.91
N LYS A 53 -9.44 17.10 -40.68
CA LYS A 53 -9.09 15.84 -41.36
C LYS A 53 -7.65 15.35 -41.09
N THR A 54 -6.89 15.97 -40.20
CA THR A 54 -5.57 15.49 -39.75
C THR A 54 -5.68 14.55 -38.57
N TYR A 55 -4.58 13.89 -38.18
CA TYR A 55 -4.54 13.02 -37.00
C TYR A 55 -3.72 13.64 -35.86
N ALA A 56 -4.19 13.46 -34.63
CA ALA A 56 -3.39 13.82 -33.46
C ALA A 56 -2.09 12.99 -33.43
N THR A 57 -0.93 13.65 -33.41
CA THR A 57 0.41 13.01 -33.43
C THR A 57 1.34 13.60 -32.37
N LYS A 58 2.30 12.82 -31.88
CA LYS A 58 3.34 13.21 -30.88
C LYS A 58 2.81 14.00 -29.66
N THR A 59 1.54 13.87 -29.30
CA THR A 59 0.87 14.74 -28.33
C THR A 59 0.06 14.01 -27.29
N TRP A 60 -0.06 14.65 -26.12
CA TRP A 60 -1.12 14.35 -25.17
C TRP A 60 -2.39 15.10 -25.56
N ALA A 61 -3.52 14.47 -25.38
CA ALA A 61 -4.83 15.08 -25.65
C ALA A 61 -5.83 14.77 -24.52
N ASN A 62 -6.66 15.75 -24.20
CA ASN A 62 -7.85 15.56 -23.40
C ASN A 62 -9.06 15.36 -24.33
N ILE A 63 -9.58 14.15 -24.35
CA ILE A 63 -10.76 13.80 -25.15
C ILE A 63 -11.86 13.37 -24.19
N LYS A 64 -12.91 14.15 -24.12
CA LYS A 64 -14.07 13.93 -23.23
C LYS A 64 -13.64 13.68 -21.76
N GLY A 65 -12.72 14.50 -21.22
CA GLY A 65 -12.24 14.44 -19.84
C GLY A 65 -11.20 13.35 -19.55
N ARG A 66 -10.83 12.53 -20.53
CA ARG A 66 -9.81 11.51 -20.41
C ARG A 66 -8.56 11.89 -21.18
N TYR A 67 -7.38 11.51 -20.67
CA TYR A 67 -6.10 11.86 -21.25
C TYR A 67 -5.52 10.68 -22.01
N TYR A 68 -5.10 10.95 -23.26
CA TYR A 68 -4.52 9.98 -24.19
C TYR A 68 -3.20 10.50 -24.71
N TYR A 69 -2.32 9.61 -25.13
CA TYR A 69 -1.10 9.97 -25.83
C TYR A 69 -1.07 9.31 -27.20
N PHE A 70 -0.73 10.09 -28.21
CA PHE A 70 -0.55 9.65 -29.59
C PHE A 70 0.94 9.70 -29.94
N ASP A 71 1.44 8.63 -30.57
CA ASP A 71 2.83 8.54 -30.98
C ASP A 71 3.11 9.38 -32.26
N LYS A 72 4.34 9.28 -32.77
CA LYS A 72 4.76 9.99 -33.99
C LYS A 72 3.91 9.67 -35.23
N ASN A 73 3.36 8.47 -35.28
CA ASN A 73 2.52 7.99 -36.37
C ASN A 73 1.02 8.23 -36.12
N GLY A 74 0.65 8.92 -35.03
CA GLY A 74 -0.73 9.21 -34.63
C GLY A 74 -1.44 8.03 -34.00
N PHE A 75 -0.77 6.94 -33.67
CA PHE A 75 -1.40 5.83 -32.99
C PHE A 75 -1.52 6.05 -31.49
N ARG A 76 -2.70 5.77 -30.94
CA ARG A 76 -2.96 5.83 -29.51
C ARG A 76 -2.11 4.81 -28.76
N ARG A 77 -1.29 5.27 -27.80
CA ARG A 77 -0.47 4.39 -26.98
C ARG A 77 -1.26 3.67 -25.90
N GLN A 78 -0.71 2.54 -25.45
CA GLN A 78 -1.17 1.73 -24.34
C GLN A 78 0.02 1.25 -23.50
N GLY A 79 -0.22 0.85 -22.26
CA GLY A 79 0.79 0.31 -21.38
C GLY A 79 1.64 1.37 -20.70
N LEU A 80 2.74 0.92 -20.10
CA LEU A 80 3.75 1.80 -19.49
C LEU A 80 4.58 2.49 -20.56
N PHE A 81 4.77 3.79 -20.41
CA PHE A 81 5.73 4.51 -21.23
C PHE A 81 6.38 5.68 -20.48
N ARG A 82 7.63 5.96 -20.81
CA ARG A 82 8.34 7.13 -20.32
C ARG A 82 8.14 8.26 -21.32
N TYR A 83 7.53 9.35 -20.83
CA TYR A 83 7.33 10.55 -21.63
C TYR A 83 8.61 11.41 -21.61
N ARG A 84 8.80 12.26 -22.62
CA ARG A 84 9.97 13.14 -22.74
C ARG A 84 10.16 14.16 -21.61
N ASN A 85 9.14 14.34 -20.73
CA ASN A 85 9.29 15.09 -19.47
C ASN A 85 9.97 14.29 -18.35
N GLY A 86 10.55 13.13 -18.65
CA GLY A 86 11.23 12.23 -17.71
C GLY A 86 10.33 11.37 -16.84
N LYS A 87 9.00 11.60 -16.85
CA LYS A 87 8.04 10.87 -16.02
C LYS A 87 7.48 9.65 -16.74
N THR A 88 7.11 8.62 -15.96
CA THR A 88 6.48 7.40 -16.46
C THR A 88 4.98 7.45 -16.22
N TYR A 89 4.21 7.05 -17.21
CA TYR A 89 2.75 7.00 -17.21
C TYR A 89 2.28 5.60 -17.57
N TYR A 90 1.04 5.28 -17.20
CA TYR A 90 0.38 4.06 -17.65
C TYR A 90 -0.92 4.40 -18.36
N LEU A 91 -1.03 3.92 -19.57
CA LEU A 91 -2.21 4.05 -20.41
C LEU A 91 -2.93 2.70 -20.42
N GLY A 92 -4.14 2.64 -19.89
CA GLY A 92 -4.90 1.41 -19.72
C GLY A 92 -5.23 0.71 -21.05
N LYS A 93 -5.92 -0.41 -20.98
CA LYS A 93 -6.33 -1.20 -22.18
C LYS A 93 -7.08 -0.36 -23.23
N LYS A 94 -7.86 0.63 -22.81
CA LYS A 94 -8.55 1.58 -23.71
C LYS A 94 -7.70 2.81 -24.04
N GLY A 95 -6.40 2.83 -23.71
CA GLY A 95 -5.45 3.92 -23.98
C GLY A 95 -5.59 5.15 -23.10
N ALA A 96 -6.59 5.22 -22.23
CA ALA A 96 -6.74 6.34 -21.31
C ALA A 96 -5.68 6.29 -20.20
N MET A 97 -5.14 7.44 -19.83
CA MET A 97 -4.23 7.58 -18.68
C MET A 97 -4.95 7.19 -17.39
N VAL A 98 -4.27 6.37 -16.59
CA VAL A 98 -4.79 5.93 -15.29
C VAL A 98 -4.10 6.64 -14.14
N THR A 99 -4.77 6.69 -12.98
CA THR A 99 -4.26 7.21 -11.72
C THR A 99 -4.50 6.18 -10.60
N GLY A 100 -3.92 6.41 -9.42
CA GLY A 100 -4.06 5.52 -8.29
C GLY A 100 -3.24 4.23 -8.42
N TRP A 101 -3.63 3.21 -7.64
CA TRP A 101 -2.98 1.91 -7.65
C TRP A 101 -3.34 1.10 -8.89
N GLN A 102 -2.31 0.57 -9.56
CA GLN A 102 -2.45 -0.29 -10.74
C GLN A 102 -1.58 -1.53 -10.58
N LYS A 103 -2.17 -2.71 -10.76
CA LYS A 103 -1.44 -3.97 -10.86
C LYS A 103 -1.01 -4.18 -12.30
N ILE A 104 0.29 -4.13 -12.55
CA ILE A 104 0.88 -4.32 -13.87
C ILE A 104 1.76 -5.55 -13.80
N ARG A 105 1.38 -6.61 -14.55
CA ARG A 105 1.96 -7.94 -14.39
C ARG A 105 1.81 -8.42 -12.93
N LYS A 106 2.91 -8.77 -12.25
CA LYS A 106 2.92 -9.28 -10.86
C LYS A 106 3.09 -8.20 -9.80
N HIS A 107 3.26 -6.89 -10.17
CA HIS A 107 3.60 -5.82 -9.23
C HIS A 107 2.56 -4.71 -9.19
N TRP A 108 2.40 -4.09 -8.01
CA TRP A 108 1.59 -2.90 -7.83
C TRP A 108 2.44 -1.64 -7.99
N TYR A 109 1.87 -0.65 -8.70
CA TYR A 109 2.44 0.68 -8.93
C TYR A 109 1.41 1.74 -8.57
N TYR A 110 1.88 2.92 -8.17
CA TYR A 110 0.99 4.03 -7.88
C TYR A 110 1.22 5.20 -8.84
N PHE A 111 0.15 5.67 -9.46
CA PHE A 111 0.16 6.83 -10.35
C PHE A 111 -0.54 7.99 -9.66
N GLY A 112 0.14 9.13 -9.52
CA GLY A 112 -0.40 10.32 -8.84
C GLY A 112 -1.61 10.91 -9.57
N LYS A 113 -2.24 11.93 -8.96
CA LYS A 113 -3.36 12.64 -9.58
C LYS A 113 -3.05 13.21 -10.98
N ASN A 114 -1.80 13.51 -11.27
CA ASN A 114 -1.30 13.96 -12.58
C ASN A 114 -0.93 12.81 -13.53
N GLY A 115 -1.21 11.57 -13.19
CA GLY A 115 -0.90 10.38 -13.96
C GLY A 115 0.57 9.90 -13.88
N ALA A 116 1.48 10.67 -13.28
CA ALA A 116 2.88 10.29 -13.18
C ALA A 116 3.09 9.19 -12.13
N MET A 117 3.87 8.16 -12.46
CA MET A 117 4.25 7.09 -11.54
C MET A 117 5.06 7.65 -10.37
N LYS A 118 4.67 7.30 -9.16
CA LYS A 118 5.43 7.60 -7.95
C LYS A 118 6.57 6.61 -7.77
N LYS A 119 7.72 7.12 -7.34
CA LYS A 119 8.95 6.35 -7.09
C LYS A 119 9.54 6.81 -5.75
N ALA A 120 10.23 5.90 -5.04
CA ALA A 120 10.88 6.17 -3.76
C ALA A 120 9.99 7.02 -2.82
N SER A 121 8.73 6.64 -2.64
CA SER A 121 7.72 7.50 -2.02
C SER A 121 6.78 6.75 -1.11
N TRP A 122 6.37 7.42 -0.03
CA TRP A 122 5.26 7.00 0.81
C TRP A 122 3.93 7.34 0.14
N ILE A 123 3.01 6.41 0.14
CA ILE A 123 1.65 6.56 -0.40
C ILE A 123 0.65 6.31 0.72
N ARG A 124 -0.19 7.30 1.01
CA ARG A 124 -1.27 7.14 1.99
C ARG A 124 -2.32 6.16 1.46
N THR A 125 -2.74 5.24 2.30
CA THR A 125 -3.80 4.26 2.05
C THR A 125 -4.90 4.39 3.10
N LYS A 126 -5.97 3.64 2.99
CA LYS A 126 -7.04 3.60 4.01
C LYS A 126 -6.53 3.10 5.37
N THR A 127 -5.56 2.18 5.39
CA THR A 127 -5.06 1.49 6.58
C THR A 127 -3.70 2.01 7.07
N GLY A 128 -3.13 3.05 6.44
CA GLY A 128 -1.81 3.59 6.81
C GLY A 128 -1.01 4.06 5.61
N TYR A 129 0.28 3.74 5.56
CA TYR A 129 1.17 4.16 4.48
C TYR A 129 1.81 2.93 3.81
N ALA A 130 1.74 2.87 2.50
CA ALA A 130 2.53 1.98 1.67
C ALA A 130 3.79 2.68 1.16
N TYR A 131 4.81 1.94 0.77
CA TYR A 131 6.01 2.48 0.13
C TYR A 131 6.20 1.88 -1.26
N VAL A 132 6.54 2.73 -2.21
CA VAL A 132 6.99 2.32 -3.54
C VAL A 132 8.49 2.58 -3.69
N ASP A 133 9.23 1.61 -4.21
CA ASP A 133 10.69 1.67 -4.36
C ASP A 133 11.13 2.64 -5.47
N ALA A 134 12.44 2.71 -5.74
CA ALA A 134 13.00 3.55 -6.80
C ALA A 134 12.53 3.13 -8.22
N LYS A 135 12.09 1.87 -8.40
CA LYS A 135 11.49 1.37 -9.64
C LYS A 135 9.97 1.60 -9.68
N GLY A 136 9.38 2.13 -8.60
CA GLY A 136 7.94 2.39 -8.44
C GLY A 136 7.13 1.19 -7.99
N LYS A 137 7.76 0.05 -7.65
CA LYS A 137 7.07 -1.15 -7.18
C LYS A 137 6.69 -1.01 -5.71
N ARG A 138 5.45 -1.38 -5.35
CA ARG A 138 5.01 -1.45 -3.96
C ARG A 138 5.79 -2.52 -3.21
N LEU A 139 6.34 -2.16 -2.06
CA LEU A 139 7.01 -3.10 -1.17
C LEU A 139 6.00 -3.87 -0.32
N VAL A 140 6.35 -5.12 -0.01
CA VAL A 140 5.68 -5.99 0.97
C VAL A 140 6.75 -6.77 1.72
N SER A 141 6.50 -7.13 2.99
CA SER A 141 7.41 -7.91 3.85
C SER A 141 8.86 -7.45 3.77
N SER A 142 9.08 -6.14 3.77
CA SER A 142 10.38 -5.56 3.42
C SER A 142 10.81 -4.43 4.34
N TRP A 143 12.11 -4.38 4.62
CA TRP A 143 12.73 -3.23 5.24
C TRP A 143 13.02 -2.12 4.22
N VAL A 144 12.87 -0.87 4.63
CA VAL A 144 13.23 0.29 3.80
C VAL A 144 13.91 1.37 4.66
N LYS A 145 14.97 1.97 4.12
CA LYS A 145 15.65 3.13 4.72
C LYS A 145 15.26 4.39 3.95
N VAL A 146 14.68 5.37 4.64
CA VAL A 146 14.24 6.64 4.07
C VAL A 146 14.78 7.77 4.92
N LYS A 147 15.55 8.68 4.35
CA LYS A 147 16.17 9.81 5.06
C LYS A 147 16.87 9.38 6.35
N GLY A 148 17.73 8.35 6.27
CA GLY A 148 18.48 7.81 7.41
C GLY A 148 17.69 6.92 8.37
N LYS A 149 16.35 6.96 8.38
CA LYS A 149 15.47 6.19 9.27
C LYS A 149 15.06 4.86 8.64
N LYS A 150 14.96 3.80 9.47
CA LYS A 150 14.61 2.44 9.04
C LYS A 150 13.15 2.14 9.38
N TYR A 151 12.42 1.55 8.43
CA TYR A 151 11.01 1.20 8.52
C TYR A 151 10.80 -0.23 8.05
N TYR A 152 9.68 -0.83 8.45
CA TYR A 152 9.26 -2.13 7.92
C TYR A 152 7.87 -2.02 7.27
N ILE A 153 7.73 -2.67 6.12
CA ILE A 153 6.46 -2.82 5.40
C ILE A 153 6.02 -4.26 5.60
N ASP A 154 4.82 -4.45 6.12
CA ASP A 154 4.26 -5.77 6.42
C ASP A 154 3.84 -6.56 5.16
N GLU A 155 3.31 -7.75 5.37
CA GLU A 155 2.81 -8.64 4.32
C GLU A 155 1.62 -8.06 3.55
N LYS A 156 0.86 -7.13 4.16
CA LYS A 156 -0.23 -6.38 3.53
C LYS A 156 0.28 -5.14 2.77
N GLY A 157 1.60 -4.88 2.81
CA GLY A 157 2.24 -3.73 2.17
C GLY A 157 1.99 -2.41 2.88
N VAL A 158 1.77 -2.45 4.21
CA VAL A 158 1.53 -1.27 5.06
C VAL A 158 2.70 -1.06 6.00
N LYS A 159 3.04 0.21 6.25
CA LYS A 159 4.08 0.60 7.20
C LYS A 159 3.69 0.22 8.63
N VAL A 160 4.56 -0.52 9.30
CA VAL A 160 4.39 -0.90 10.70
C VAL A 160 4.61 0.30 11.62
N THR A 161 3.71 0.48 12.61
CA THR A 161 3.73 1.58 13.60
C THR A 161 3.57 1.09 15.05
N LYS A 162 3.68 -0.20 15.28
CA LYS A 162 3.64 -0.84 16.60
C LYS A 162 4.70 -1.92 16.66
N SER A 163 5.14 -2.24 17.88
CA SER A 163 6.06 -3.36 18.08
C SER A 163 5.46 -4.66 17.56
N ARG A 164 6.28 -5.49 16.92
CA ARG A 164 5.84 -6.81 16.41
C ARG A 164 7.03 -7.74 16.17
N TYR A 165 6.73 -9.02 16.02
CA TYR A 165 7.69 -10.01 15.49
C TYR A 165 7.83 -9.88 13.96
N ILE A 166 9.08 -9.98 13.50
CA ILE A 166 9.44 -10.14 12.10
C ILE A 166 10.38 -11.34 12.05
N GLY A 167 9.89 -12.46 11.51
CA GLY A 167 10.51 -13.76 11.75
C GLY A 167 10.41 -14.12 13.23
N ASN A 168 11.51 -14.54 13.83
CA ASN A 168 11.60 -14.95 15.24
C ASN A 168 12.09 -13.82 16.17
N LYS A 169 12.26 -12.59 15.67
CA LYS A 169 12.79 -11.47 16.44
C LYS A 169 11.74 -10.38 16.60
N ALA A 170 11.60 -9.88 17.82
CA ALA A 170 10.73 -8.74 18.13
C ALA A 170 11.43 -7.41 17.83
N TYR A 171 10.68 -6.47 17.25
CA TYR A 171 11.16 -5.16 16.85
C TYR A 171 10.26 -4.06 17.42
N TYR A 172 10.87 -2.98 17.91
CA TYR A 172 10.16 -1.80 18.38
C TYR A 172 10.05 -0.76 17.26
N PHE A 173 8.82 -0.31 16.99
CA PHE A 173 8.54 0.82 16.09
C PHE A 173 7.77 1.90 16.85
N ASP A 174 8.15 3.15 16.66
CA ASP A 174 7.42 4.28 17.23
C ASP A 174 6.09 4.56 16.48
N LYS A 175 5.31 5.52 16.98
CA LYS A 175 4.03 5.95 16.36
C LYS A 175 4.19 6.42 14.91
N LYS A 176 5.40 6.88 14.51
CA LYS A 176 5.73 7.27 13.13
C LYS A 176 6.22 6.09 12.29
N GLY A 177 6.39 4.91 12.91
CA GLY A 177 6.87 3.67 12.27
C GLY A 177 8.38 3.60 12.11
N VAL A 178 9.14 4.44 12.81
CA VAL A 178 10.61 4.37 12.81
C VAL A 178 11.06 3.23 13.71
N TYR A 179 11.94 2.38 13.20
CA TYR A 179 12.58 1.33 13.99
C TYR A 179 13.66 1.91 14.91
N HIS A 180 13.65 1.48 16.17
CA HIS A 180 14.64 1.82 17.19
C HIS A 180 15.28 0.54 17.73
N LYS A 181 16.59 0.36 17.47
CA LYS A 181 17.34 -0.85 17.83
C LYS A 181 17.41 -1.08 19.34
N ASP A 182 17.59 -0.03 20.12
CA ASP A 182 17.95 -0.12 21.55
C ASP A 182 16.75 0.08 22.49
N LYS A 183 15.54 0.26 21.95
CA LYS A 183 14.33 0.37 22.79
C LYS A 183 13.80 -1.00 23.17
N LYS A 184 13.69 -1.20 24.50
CA LYS A 184 13.01 -2.40 25.06
C LYS A 184 11.52 -2.36 24.74
N ILE A 185 10.99 -3.49 24.34
CA ILE A 185 9.56 -3.68 24.09
C ILE A 185 8.89 -3.92 25.44
N LYS A 186 8.03 -3.00 25.85
CA LYS A 186 7.25 -3.11 27.11
C LYS A 186 5.94 -3.87 26.91
N GLU A 187 5.45 -3.92 25.66
CA GLU A 187 4.20 -4.57 25.30
C GLU A 187 4.40 -6.09 25.20
N ARG A 188 3.36 -6.84 25.59
CA ARG A 188 3.31 -8.28 25.33
C ARG A 188 3.12 -8.52 23.84
N LEU A 189 4.08 -9.17 23.20
CA LEU A 189 4.01 -9.55 21.79
C LEU A 189 3.88 -11.06 21.67
N ILE A 190 2.92 -11.50 20.89
CA ILE A 190 2.80 -12.92 20.50
C ILE A 190 3.69 -13.16 19.29
N ASN A 191 4.57 -14.15 19.37
CA ASN A 191 5.37 -14.59 18.23
C ASN A 191 4.51 -15.56 17.36
N PRO A 192 4.05 -15.13 16.18
CA PRO A 192 3.15 -15.96 15.36
C PRO A 192 3.85 -17.21 14.76
N LYS A 193 5.18 -17.27 14.85
CA LYS A 193 6.00 -18.42 14.40
C LYS A 193 6.58 -19.23 15.57
N GLY A 194 6.35 -18.77 16.80
CA GLY A 194 6.74 -19.50 18.00
C GLY A 194 5.80 -20.68 18.25
N MET A 195 6.32 -21.70 18.91
CA MET A 195 5.48 -22.74 19.47
C MET A 195 4.53 -22.09 20.49
N MET A 196 3.23 -22.23 20.30
CA MET A 196 2.19 -21.73 21.22
C MET A 196 1.67 -22.90 22.02
N VAL A 197 1.63 -22.70 23.33
CA VAL A 197 0.96 -23.62 24.27
C VAL A 197 -0.21 -22.86 24.87
N ALA A 198 -1.39 -23.42 24.79
CA ALA A 198 -2.54 -22.98 25.56
C ALA A 198 -2.47 -23.64 26.93
N LEU A 199 -2.49 -22.80 27.98
CA LEU A 199 -2.57 -23.27 29.36
C LEU A 199 -4.00 -23.08 29.86
N THR A 200 -4.61 -24.14 30.38
CA THR A 200 -5.89 -24.11 31.07
C THR A 200 -5.71 -24.59 32.51
N PHE A 201 -6.46 -24.02 33.41
CA PHE A 201 -6.51 -24.40 34.84
C PHE A 201 -7.95 -24.45 35.26
N ASP A 202 -8.35 -25.62 35.72
CA ASP A 202 -9.70 -25.91 36.16
C ASP A 202 -9.79 -25.86 37.71
N ASP A 203 -10.99 -25.91 38.28
CA ASP A 203 -11.30 -26.05 39.71
C ASP A 203 -10.91 -24.87 40.60
N GLY A 204 -10.44 -23.78 40.05
CA GLY A 204 -10.10 -22.58 40.82
C GLY A 204 -11.29 -21.65 41.07
N PRO A 205 -11.07 -20.53 41.80
CA PRO A 205 -9.81 -20.15 42.44
C PRO A 205 -9.56 -20.89 43.76
N VAL A 206 -8.29 -21.09 44.07
CA VAL A 206 -7.79 -21.75 45.28
C VAL A 206 -6.65 -20.93 45.88
N PRO A 207 -6.20 -21.21 47.14
CA PRO A 207 -5.15 -20.41 47.81
C PRO A 207 -3.84 -20.25 47.03
N TYR A 208 -3.53 -21.18 46.15
CA TYR A 208 -2.32 -21.13 45.33
C TYR A 208 -2.47 -20.39 44.01
N THR A 209 -3.66 -19.93 43.63
CA THR A 209 -3.95 -19.27 42.37
C THR A 209 -3.15 -17.98 42.21
N ASP A 210 -2.96 -17.19 43.27
CA ASP A 210 -2.17 -15.96 43.25
C ASP A 210 -0.69 -16.25 42.94
N ARG A 211 -0.13 -17.36 43.48
CA ARG A 211 1.21 -17.79 43.18
C ARG A 211 1.37 -18.19 41.71
N LEU A 212 0.36 -18.85 41.15
CA LEU A 212 0.28 -19.19 39.74
C LEU A 212 0.22 -17.95 38.86
N LEU A 213 -0.65 -16.98 39.22
CA LEU A 213 -0.73 -15.71 38.49
C LEU A 213 0.57 -14.93 38.53
N LYS A 214 1.28 -14.92 39.67
CA LYS A 214 2.62 -14.33 39.76
C LYS A 214 3.63 -15.04 38.84
N CYS A 215 3.59 -16.38 38.77
CA CYS A 215 4.41 -17.16 37.86
C CYS A 215 4.11 -16.81 36.39
N LEU A 216 2.85 -16.82 35.99
CA LEU A 216 2.42 -16.45 34.64
C LEU A 216 2.90 -15.02 34.29
N LYS A 217 2.71 -14.05 35.20
CA LYS A 217 3.15 -12.67 35.02
C LYS A 217 4.67 -12.56 34.80
N ASN A 218 5.47 -13.27 35.63
CA ASN A 218 6.92 -13.26 35.52
C ASN A 218 7.41 -13.84 34.20
N ASN A 219 6.71 -14.83 33.67
CA ASN A 219 7.00 -15.48 32.39
C ASN A 219 6.28 -14.84 31.19
N ARG A 220 5.54 -13.71 31.42
CA ARG A 220 4.76 -13.04 30.37
C ARG A 220 3.74 -13.96 29.70
N ALA A 221 3.22 -14.93 30.46
CA ALA A 221 2.22 -15.88 30.02
C ALA A 221 0.82 -15.44 30.48
N ALA A 222 -0.21 -15.91 29.82
CA ALA A 222 -1.60 -15.90 30.26
C ALA A 222 -2.16 -17.32 30.10
N ALA A 223 -3.28 -17.55 30.74
CA ALA A 223 -3.97 -18.82 30.72
C ALA A 223 -5.49 -18.58 30.68
N THR A 224 -6.24 -19.63 30.39
CA THR A 224 -7.67 -19.67 30.62
C THR A 224 -7.91 -20.40 31.95
N PHE A 225 -8.70 -19.80 32.83
CA PHE A 225 -9.10 -20.38 34.10
C PHE A 225 -10.59 -20.71 34.06
N PHE A 226 -10.92 -21.99 34.22
CA PHE A 226 -12.31 -22.43 34.37
C PHE A 226 -12.63 -22.50 35.84
N LEU A 227 -13.48 -21.54 36.33
CA LEU A 227 -13.71 -21.32 37.75
C LEU A 227 -14.99 -22.00 38.21
N VAL A 228 -14.93 -22.61 39.38
CA VAL A 228 -16.09 -23.17 40.09
C VAL A 228 -16.82 -22.04 40.82
N GLY A 229 -18.12 -21.90 40.62
CA GLY A 229 -18.94 -20.78 41.11
C GLY A 229 -18.87 -20.58 42.64
N THR A 230 -18.97 -21.65 43.43
CA THR A 230 -18.89 -21.59 44.88
C THR A 230 -17.56 -21.03 45.42
N SER A 231 -16.49 -21.13 44.66
CA SER A 231 -15.18 -20.63 45.06
C SER A 231 -14.99 -19.14 44.76
N ILE A 232 -15.74 -18.59 43.81
CA ILE A 232 -15.53 -17.20 43.29
C ILE A 232 -15.64 -16.16 44.40
N ALA A 233 -16.64 -16.25 45.26
CA ALA A 233 -16.91 -15.30 46.33
C ALA A 233 -15.76 -15.18 47.36
N ASN A 234 -14.95 -16.20 47.51
CA ASN A 234 -13.84 -16.24 48.46
C ASN A 234 -12.53 -15.59 47.90
N TYR A 235 -12.46 -15.30 46.60
CA TYR A 235 -11.23 -14.83 45.95
C TYR A 235 -11.46 -13.68 44.94
N PRO A 236 -12.22 -12.61 45.31
CA PRO A 236 -12.58 -11.53 44.38
C PRO A 236 -11.34 -10.81 43.80
N ASP A 237 -10.31 -10.59 44.63
CA ASP A 237 -9.08 -9.91 44.20
C ASP A 237 -8.27 -10.75 43.21
N THR A 238 -8.20 -12.05 43.44
CA THR A 238 -7.54 -13.01 42.54
C THR A 238 -8.20 -13.00 41.16
N ILE A 239 -9.53 -12.95 41.09
CA ILE A 239 -10.26 -12.88 39.82
C ILE A 239 -10.01 -11.56 39.09
N GLN A 240 -10.04 -10.43 39.83
CA GLN A 240 -9.66 -9.16 39.25
C GLN A 240 -8.23 -9.16 38.74
N GLN A 241 -7.33 -9.82 39.45
CA GLN A 241 -5.92 -9.96 39.00
C GLN A 241 -5.80 -10.82 37.75
N MET A 242 -6.56 -11.91 37.60
CA MET A 242 -6.65 -12.71 36.37
C MET A 242 -7.01 -11.80 35.17
N ALA A 243 -8.11 -11.06 35.29
CA ALA A 243 -8.60 -10.15 34.26
C ALA A 243 -7.57 -9.05 33.93
N LYS A 244 -6.98 -8.38 34.93
CA LYS A 244 -5.92 -7.35 34.75
C LYS A 244 -4.67 -7.90 34.07
N GLN A 245 -4.36 -9.19 34.24
CA GLN A 245 -3.23 -9.87 33.58
C GLN A 245 -3.55 -10.34 32.17
N GLY A 246 -4.80 -10.22 31.71
CA GLY A 246 -5.24 -10.67 30.39
C GLY A 246 -5.39 -12.20 30.31
N CYS A 247 -5.70 -12.86 31.42
CA CYS A 247 -6.18 -14.23 31.44
C CYS A 247 -7.66 -14.28 31.04
N GLU A 248 -8.07 -15.37 30.42
CA GLU A 248 -9.48 -15.65 30.14
C GLU A 248 -10.09 -16.37 31.35
N ILE A 249 -11.36 -16.10 31.58
CA ILE A 249 -12.16 -16.73 32.67
C ILE A 249 -13.33 -17.46 32.02
N GLY A 250 -13.41 -18.75 32.25
CA GLY A 250 -14.46 -19.64 31.80
C GLY A 250 -15.26 -20.18 32.99
N ASN A 251 -16.41 -20.77 32.71
CA ASN A 251 -17.30 -21.41 33.69
C ASN A 251 -16.93 -22.88 33.87
N HIS A 252 -16.89 -23.36 35.14
CA HIS A 252 -16.65 -24.78 35.49
C HIS A 252 -17.76 -25.31 36.38
N THR A 253 -19.03 -24.96 36.11
CA THR A 253 -20.23 -25.19 36.90
C THR A 253 -20.24 -24.45 38.24
N TRP A 254 -21.37 -24.44 38.93
CA TRP A 254 -21.49 -23.75 40.22
C TRP A 254 -20.72 -24.46 41.34
N ASP A 255 -20.90 -25.77 41.45
CA ASP A 255 -20.41 -26.62 42.55
C ASP A 255 -19.56 -27.81 42.07
N HIS A 256 -19.05 -27.75 40.85
CA HIS A 256 -18.28 -28.84 40.18
C HIS A 256 -19.15 -30.10 39.96
N ALA A 257 -20.48 -29.97 39.83
CA ALA A 257 -21.35 -31.11 39.56
C ALA A 257 -21.13 -31.72 38.18
N SER A 258 -21.28 -33.04 38.08
CA SER A 258 -21.27 -33.73 36.78
C SER A 258 -22.56 -33.45 36.03
N LEU A 259 -22.46 -32.73 34.90
CA LEU A 259 -23.62 -32.35 34.08
C LEU A 259 -24.40 -33.54 33.53
N SER A 260 -23.76 -34.70 33.39
CA SER A 260 -24.40 -35.93 32.94
C SER A 260 -25.34 -36.56 33.97
N SER A 261 -25.22 -36.14 35.24
CA SER A 261 -26.06 -36.59 36.34
C SER A 261 -27.19 -35.63 36.67
N LEU A 262 -27.26 -34.45 36.02
CA LEU A 262 -28.23 -33.40 36.26
C LEU A 262 -29.33 -33.40 35.19
N ASN A 263 -30.53 -32.93 35.58
CA ASN A 263 -31.60 -32.62 34.61
C ASN A 263 -31.43 -31.24 33.97
N GLY A 264 -32.16 -30.95 32.91
CA GLY A 264 -31.99 -29.71 32.13
C GLY A 264 -32.22 -28.42 32.94
N SER A 265 -33.13 -28.41 33.90
CA SER A 265 -33.40 -27.25 34.78
C SER A 265 -32.25 -27.02 35.77
N SER A 266 -31.68 -28.08 36.32
CA SER A 266 -30.50 -28.00 37.22
C SER A 266 -29.18 -27.63 36.50
N ILE A 267 -29.13 -27.76 35.19
CA ILE A 267 -27.96 -27.32 34.37
C ILE A 267 -28.05 -25.79 34.10
N GLN A 268 -29.26 -25.24 34.06
CA GLN A 268 -29.51 -23.83 33.78
C GLN A 268 -29.53 -22.92 35.00
N SER A 269 -29.64 -23.46 36.19
CA SER A 269 -29.58 -22.75 37.47
C SER A 269 -28.15 -22.48 37.89
#